data_62384ab932e96dac1f7662e06439cad8
#
_entry.id   62384ab932e96dac1f7662e06439cad8
#
_cell.length_a   1.000
_cell.length_b   1.000
_cell.length_c   1.000
_cell.angle_alpha   90.00
_cell.angle_beta   90.00
_cell.angle_gamma   90.00
#
_symmetry.space_group_name_H-M   'P 1'
#
loop_
_entity.id
_entity.type
_entity.pdbx_description
1 polymer ?
#
loop_
_entity_poly.entity_id
_entity_poly.type
_entity_poly.pdbx_seq_one_letter_code
_entity_poly.pdbx_strand_id
1 'polypeptide(L)'
;MKSIKRIIALLLTAVMTMTMSVTAFAADSSCSLTVNVNGGQDLKGQTISLYKLFDLSTSKSGETTNYAYTVSKTTGYKDALKSALGTSFNGTTDEDYAKAVLNLGSDNSGQVQKFANDFTAAALTNKLTATKTSNKIKDSKTSYEFTDLKSGYYLVYVTGGKEIQSSLVTVDESTKTVNLKTEAPSITKKADSDTVSIGQVVEYTVTGSVPDTTGYAEYVYKIHDTLSNGLDFVNDAKGTAVTGNTVNVSVAFKDETVSPAGTTPTTASLLGANKRTMALDLSEWVRANQTNKGKEFTVTYYAKVNKDAVVTEKNSATLEYGNNPGDTTTTTPSEAKTPTYPLDINKIKKGSDEKLAGAKFRLYSSEVDANANDESKAIKVSPVVAGVAGNYVVDPTSDNTVFESVASIEDQGYNLHVNGLAAGTYYLVETEAPAGYNKLTASIKVTITKTGDTEWSISKDDTKEDDKIIDVENSTGSILPSTGGMGTIAFTVVAALLVLGVAVSFIRDRKKEN
;
A
#
# COMPACT_ATOMS: atom_id res chain seq x y z
N MET A 1 36.12 0.96 -5.32
CA MET A 1 36.92 2.11 -4.79
C MET A 1 38.32 2.30 -5.40
N LYS A 2 38.98 1.29 -5.94
CA LYS A 2 40.34 1.47 -6.58
C LYS A 2 40.30 1.96 -8.04
N SER A 3 39.21 1.74 -8.79
CA SER A 3 39.08 2.17 -10.20
C SER A 3 38.70 3.65 -10.36
N ILE A 4 37.93 4.19 -9.44
CA ILE A 4 37.47 5.61 -9.46
C ILE A 4 38.63 6.57 -9.20
N LYS A 5 39.58 6.18 -8.32
CA LYS A 5 40.80 6.98 -8.07
C LYS A 5 41.73 7.09 -9.28
N ARG A 6 41.68 6.13 -10.21
CA ARG A 6 42.50 6.16 -11.44
C ARG A 6 41.93 7.10 -12.52
N ILE A 7 40.60 7.28 -12.58
CA ILE A 7 39.95 8.17 -13.53
C ILE A 7 40.20 9.64 -13.14
N ILE A 8 40.17 9.97 -11.85
CA ILE A 8 40.44 11.32 -11.33
C ILE A 8 41.90 11.71 -11.49
N ALA A 9 42.86 10.77 -11.32
CA ALA A 9 44.29 11.05 -11.50
C ALA A 9 44.67 11.29 -12.98
N LEU A 10 43.95 10.71 -13.93
CA LEU A 10 44.14 10.92 -15.37
C LEU A 10 43.60 12.28 -15.87
N LEU A 11 42.59 12.86 -15.22
CA LEU A 11 42.09 14.19 -15.54
C LEU A 11 43.02 15.33 -15.09
N LEU A 12 43.79 15.14 -14.02
CA LEU A 12 44.69 16.17 -13.48
C LEU A 12 45.99 16.38 -14.31
N THR A 13 46.41 15.39 -15.09
CA THR A 13 47.66 15.49 -15.89
C THR A 13 47.45 16.06 -17.27
N ALA A 14 46.24 16.22 -17.77
CA ALA A 14 45.95 16.64 -19.15
C ALA A 14 45.99 18.17 -19.41
N VAL A 15 46.22 19.00 -18.37
CA VAL A 15 46.10 20.48 -18.51
C VAL A 15 47.44 21.18 -18.79
N MET A 16 48.58 20.47 -18.80
CA MET A 16 49.89 21.16 -18.77
C MET A 16 50.73 21.17 -20.04
N THR A 17 50.27 20.72 -21.20
CA THR A 17 51.08 20.85 -22.42
C THR A 17 50.27 21.22 -23.64
N MET A 18 49.99 22.51 -23.81
CA MET A 18 49.57 23.06 -25.10
C MET A 18 50.65 24.01 -25.65
N THR A 19 51.68 23.46 -26.25
CA THR A 19 52.46 24.11 -27.33
C THR A 19 53.12 23.04 -28.17
N MET A 20 52.37 22.45 -29.09
CA MET A 20 52.86 21.90 -30.35
C MET A 20 51.63 21.53 -31.21
N SER A 21 51.69 21.92 -32.47
CA SER A 21 50.68 21.59 -33.49
C SER A 21 50.51 20.07 -33.65
N VAL A 22 49.58 19.53 -32.90
CA VAL A 22 49.13 18.13 -33.08
C VAL A 22 47.79 18.24 -33.81
N THR A 23 47.72 17.61 -34.98
CA THR A 23 46.42 17.40 -35.65
C THR A 23 45.51 16.62 -34.71
N ALA A 24 44.57 17.31 -34.07
CA ALA A 24 43.51 16.69 -33.28
C ALA A 24 42.64 15.92 -34.24
N PHE A 25 42.67 14.61 -34.18
CA PHE A 25 41.66 13.78 -34.82
C PHE A 25 40.41 13.84 -33.93
N ALA A 26 39.35 14.48 -34.39
CA ALA A 26 38.03 14.21 -33.84
C ALA A 26 37.78 12.73 -34.08
N ALA A 27 37.73 11.94 -33.03
CA ALA A 27 37.32 10.55 -33.16
C ALA A 27 35.87 10.54 -33.62
N ASP A 28 35.62 10.30 -34.89
CA ASP A 28 34.27 10.06 -35.47
C ASP A 28 33.78 8.65 -35.11
N SER A 29 34.28 8.10 -34.00
CA SER A 29 33.82 6.79 -33.49
C SER A 29 32.41 6.90 -32.96
N SER A 30 31.55 6.03 -33.49
CA SER A 30 30.22 5.82 -32.97
C SER A 30 30.32 5.11 -31.62
N CYS A 31 29.95 5.81 -30.54
CA CYS A 31 29.90 5.27 -29.19
C CYS A 31 28.48 4.82 -28.82
N SER A 32 28.38 3.95 -27.83
CA SER A 32 27.09 3.59 -27.22
C SER A 32 27.10 3.91 -25.72
N LEU A 33 25.92 4.17 -25.16
CA LEU A 33 25.73 4.39 -23.73
C LEU A 33 24.50 3.63 -23.24
N THR A 34 24.70 2.69 -22.34
CA THR A 34 23.60 2.02 -21.62
C THR A 34 23.30 2.77 -20.33
N VAL A 35 22.07 3.20 -20.20
CA VAL A 35 21.54 3.87 -19.01
C VAL A 35 20.80 2.83 -18.17
N ASN A 36 21.27 2.58 -16.94
CA ASN A 36 20.67 1.63 -16.00
C ASN A 36 19.93 2.37 -14.90
N VAL A 37 18.80 1.80 -14.43
CA VAL A 37 18.12 2.27 -13.23
C VAL A 37 18.72 1.66 -11.96
N ASN A 38 18.40 2.25 -10.80
CA ASN A 38 18.69 1.65 -9.51
C ASN A 38 17.89 0.36 -9.28
N GLY A 39 18.40 -0.51 -8.40
CA GLY A 39 17.69 -1.74 -8.05
C GLY A 39 16.26 -1.48 -7.59
N GLY A 40 15.30 -2.24 -8.13
CA GLY A 40 13.88 -2.08 -7.83
C GLY A 40 13.16 -0.99 -8.61
N GLN A 41 13.85 -0.24 -9.49
CA GLN A 41 13.29 0.79 -10.35
C GLN A 41 13.04 0.26 -11.77
N ASP A 42 12.17 0.96 -12.52
CA ASP A 42 11.77 0.62 -13.88
C ASP A 42 11.69 1.88 -14.75
N LEU A 43 12.04 1.75 -16.02
CA LEU A 43 11.99 2.85 -17.00
C LEU A 43 10.62 2.98 -17.71
N LYS A 44 9.67 2.09 -17.45
CA LYS A 44 8.37 2.11 -18.10
C LYS A 44 7.66 3.46 -17.91
N GLY A 45 7.15 4.00 -19.01
CA GLY A 45 6.48 5.31 -19.01
C GLY A 45 7.42 6.51 -19.05
N GLN A 46 8.73 6.32 -18.94
CA GLN A 46 9.71 7.39 -18.89
C GLN A 46 10.35 7.65 -20.25
N THR A 47 10.96 8.84 -20.38
CA THR A 47 11.78 9.26 -21.50
C THR A 47 13.14 9.68 -20.97
N ILE A 48 14.21 9.26 -21.63
CA ILE A 48 15.59 9.61 -21.27
C ILE A 48 16.09 10.64 -22.28
N SER A 49 16.64 11.74 -21.79
CA SER A 49 17.28 12.79 -22.59
C SER A 49 18.76 12.89 -22.30
N LEU A 50 19.57 12.96 -23.34
CA LEU A 50 21.01 13.17 -23.29
C LEU A 50 21.33 14.60 -23.75
N TYR A 51 22.08 15.33 -22.94
CA TYR A 51 22.61 16.65 -23.27
C TYR A 51 24.13 16.55 -23.32
N LYS A 52 24.72 16.64 -24.52
CA LYS A 52 26.20 16.67 -24.65
C LYS A 52 26.72 18.06 -24.30
N LEU A 53 27.24 18.20 -23.09
CA LEU A 53 27.74 19.48 -22.57
C LEU A 53 29.04 19.91 -23.25
N PHE A 54 29.93 18.94 -23.48
CA PHE A 54 31.23 19.15 -24.13
C PHE A 54 31.48 18.09 -25.19
N ASP A 55 32.06 18.51 -26.29
CA ASP A 55 32.71 17.62 -27.27
C ASP A 55 34.07 17.19 -26.73
N LEU A 56 34.40 15.89 -26.89
CA LEU A 56 35.66 15.32 -26.47
C LEU A 56 36.54 15.04 -27.69
N SER A 57 37.74 15.61 -27.70
CA SER A 57 38.81 15.29 -28.66
C SER A 57 39.95 14.61 -27.94
N THR A 58 40.57 13.63 -28.56
CA THR A 58 41.71 12.91 -28.02
C THR A 58 42.90 13.03 -28.93
N SER A 59 44.11 13.15 -28.36
CA SER A 59 45.35 13.05 -29.09
C SER A 59 46.31 12.12 -28.34
N LYS A 60 47.15 11.37 -29.09
CA LYS A 60 48.15 10.46 -28.52
C LYS A 60 49.54 11.05 -28.64
N SER A 61 50.29 11.03 -27.54
CA SER A 61 51.72 11.34 -27.51
C SER A 61 52.44 10.17 -26.84
N GLY A 62 53.00 9.24 -27.65
CA GLY A 62 53.50 7.95 -27.18
C GLY A 62 52.37 7.10 -26.62
N GLU A 63 52.52 6.60 -25.41
CA GLU A 63 51.46 5.82 -24.69
C GLU A 63 50.47 6.70 -23.95
N THR A 64 50.66 8.03 -23.90
CA THR A 64 49.79 8.96 -23.18
C THR A 64 48.68 9.46 -24.10
N THR A 65 47.41 9.30 -23.67
CA THR A 65 46.23 9.90 -24.32
C THR A 65 45.93 11.22 -23.63
N ASN A 66 45.91 12.30 -24.39
CA ASN A 66 45.51 13.63 -23.94
C ASN A 66 44.07 13.87 -24.34
N TYR A 67 43.30 14.51 -23.49
CA TYR A 67 41.92 14.84 -23.66
C TYR A 67 41.72 16.34 -23.72
N ALA A 68 40.89 16.81 -24.66
CA ALA A 68 40.48 18.21 -24.76
C ALA A 68 38.95 18.28 -24.85
N TYR A 69 38.38 19.18 -24.07
CA TYR A 69 36.95 19.41 -24.02
C TYR A 69 36.61 20.79 -24.60
N THR A 70 35.67 20.82 -25.53
CA THR A 70 35.11 22.06 -26.10
C THR A 70 33.63 22.14 -25.82
N VAL A 71 33.11 23.32 -25.44
CA VAL A 71 31.69 23.50 -25.15
C VAL A 71 30.86 23.12 -26.39
N SER A 72 29.81 22.34 -26.19
CA SER A 72 28.88 21.99 -27.24
C SER A 72 28.35 23.22 -27.97
N LYS A 73 28.31 23.18 -29.28
CA LYS A 73 27.80 24.28 -30.15
C LYS A 73 26.27 24.33 -30.20
N THR A 74 25.57 23.46 -29.45
CA THR A 74 24.10 23.48 -29.37
C THR A 74 23.64 24.79 -28.75
N THR A 75 22.69 25.45 -29.42
CA THR A 75 22.15 26.75 -28.99
C THR A 75 21.67 26.71 -27.54
N GLY A 76 22.06 27.69 -26.74
CA GLY A 76 21.67 27.85 -25.33
C GLY A 76 22.49 27.02 -24.33
N TYR A 77 23.30 26.05 -24.78
CA TYR A 77 24.07 25.21 -23.85
C TYR A 77 25.13 25.99 -23.09
N LYS A 78 25.83 26.91 -23.77
CA LYS A 78 26.84 27.75 -23.12
C LYS A 78 26.26 28.66 -22.02
N ASP A 79 25.06 29.20 -22.25
CA ASP A 79 24.36 30.01 -21.26
C ASP A 79 23.85 29.18 -20.07
N ALA A 80 23.31 27.99 -20.35
CA ALA A 80 22.91 27.05 -19.31
C ALA A 80 24.08 26.57 -18.47
N LEU A 81 25.25 26.27 -19.08
CA LEU A 81 26.49 25.95 -18.38
C LEU A 81 26.93 27.10 -17.48
N LYS A 82 26.92 28.34 -18.00
CA LYS A 82 27.25 29.53 -17.22
C LYS A 82 26.33 29.72 -16.02
N SER A 83 25.04 29.52 -16.22
CA SER A 83 24.05 29.57 -15.14
C SER A 83 24.29 28.51 -14.07
N ALA A 84 24.60 27.29 -14.48
CA ALA A 84 24.84 26.17 -13.57
C ALA A 84 26.15 26.29 -12.78
N LEU A 85 27.18 26.95 -13.37
CA LEU A 85 28.45 27.27 -12.69
C LEU A 85 28.30 28.41 -11.67
N GLY A 86 27.21 29.18 -11.76
CA GLY A 86 26.88 30.24 -10.80
C GLY A 86 27.49 31.61 -11.12
N THR A 87 27.11 32.61 -10.33
CA THR A 87 27.45 34.01 -10.55
C THR A 87 28.93 34.34 -10.38
N SER A 88 29.70 33.50 -9.69
CA SER A 88 31.14 33.68 -9.51
C SER A 88 31.96 33.25 -10.73
N PHE A 89 31.36 32.56 -11.69
CA PHE A 89 32.05 32.11 -12.89
C PHE A 89 32.16 33.21 -13.93
N ASN A 90 33.38 33.60 -14.25
CA ASN A 90 33.70 34.70 -15.20
C ASN A 90 34.44 34.20 -16.46
N GLY A 91 34.54 32.88 -16.66
CA GLY A 91 35.22 32.30 -17.80
C GLY A 91 34.55 32.62 -19.14
N THR A 92 35.32 32.74 -20.20
CA THR A 92 34.84 33.08 -21.54
C THR A 92 35.23 32.03 -22.59
N THR A 93 36.33 31.30 -22.37
CA THR A 93 36.82 30.27 -23.28
C THR A 93 36.25 28.87 -22.94
N ASP A 94 36.26 27.97 -23.90
CA ASP A 94 35.80 26.58 -23.68
C ASP A 94 36.67 25.89 -22.62
N GLU A 95 37.93 26.21 -22.55
CA GLU A 95 38.85 25.74 -21.51
C GLU A 95 38.47 26.23 -20.12
N ASP A 96 38.00 27.48 -19.97
CA ASP A 96 37.54 28.02 -18.69
C ASP A 96 36.31 27.24 -18.19
N TYR A 97 35.37 26.94 -19.09
CA TYR A 97 34.20 26.13 -18.75
C TYR A 97 34.57 24.71 -18.34
N ALA A 98 35.46 24.05 -19.11
CA ALA A 98 35.92 22.70 -18.81
C ALA A 98 36.66 22.64 -17.47
N LYS A 99 37.57 23.60 -17.19
CA LYS A 99 38.28 23.72 -15.92
C LYS A 99 37.31 23.99 -14.75
N ALA A 100 36.30 24.84 -14.94
CA ALA A 100 35.34 25.13 -13.90
C ALA A 100 34.54 23.89 -13.51
N VAL A 101 34.08 23.09 -14.50
CA VAL A 101 33.39 21.82 -14.23
C VAL A 101 34.29 20.81 -13.54
N LEU A 102 35.56 20.72 -13.99
CA LEU A 102 36.57 19.83 -13.37
C LEU A 102 36.81 20.22 -11.89
N ASN A 103 36.86 21.50 -11.59
CA ASN A 103 37.15 22.02 -10.26
C ASN A 103 35.96 21.87 -9.28
N LEU A 104 34.78 21.42 -9.73
CA LEU A 104 33.68 21.07 -8.82
C LEU A 104 34.01 19.90 -7.90
N GLY A 105 35.07 19.15 -8.25
CA GLY A 105 35.61 18.05 -7.44
C GLY A 105 34.97 16.70 -7.73
N SER A 106 35.26 15.74 -6.85
CA SER A 106 34.76 14.38 -6.98
C SER A 106 33.30 14.26 -6.50
N ASP A 107 32.64 13.18 -6.86
CA ASP A 107 31.22 12.86 -6.58
C ASP A 107 30.75 13.11 -5.14
N ASN A 108 31.66 13.11 -4.16
CA ASN A 108 31.33 13.27 -2.75
C ASN A 108 31.16 14.74 -2.32
N SER A 109 31.44 15.71 -3.19
CA SER A 109 31.39 17.15 -2.84
C SER A 109 29.96 17.72 -2.84
N GLY A 110 28.99 17.04 -3.44
CA GLY A 110 27.64 17.57 -3.71
C GLY A 110 27.60 18.68 -4.79
N GLN A 111 28.75 19.29 -5.11
CA GLN A 111 28.84 20.39 -6.09
C GLN A 111 28.61 19.91 -7.52
N VAL A 112 29.13 18.71 -7.85
CA VAL A 112 28.91 18.10 -9.17
C VAL A 112 27.41 17.78 -9.37
N GLN A 113 26.74 17.26 -8.35
CA GLN A 113 25.31 16.98 -8.43
C GLN A 113 24.50 18.25 -8.53
N LYS A 114 24.85 19.29 -7.76
CA LYS A 114 24.20 20.60 -7.85
C LYS A 114 24.35 21.18 -9.26
N PHE A 115 25.53 21.17 -9.85
CA PHE A 115 25.79 21.62 -11.21
C PHE A 115 24.91 20.87 -12.23
N ALA A 116 24.85 19.54 -12.13
CA ALA A 116 24.02 18.73 -13.01
C ALA A 116 22.54 19.09 -12.90
N ASN A 117 22.03 19.27 -11.69
CA ASN A 117 20.66 19.66 -11.43
C ASN A 117 20.35 21.08 -11.93
N ASP A 118 21.25 22.02 -11.68
CA ASP A 118 21.11 23.43 -12.13
C ASP A 118 21.13 23.54 -13.65
N PHE A 119 22.03 22.80 -14.34
CA PHE A 119 22.02 22.73 -15.81
C PHE A 119 20.70 22.15 -16.32
N THR A 120 20.20 21.08 -15.72
CA THR A 120 18.94 20.45 -16.11
C THR A 120 17.79 21.43 -15.93
N ALA A 121 17.72 22.11 -14.78
CA ALA A 121 16.69 23.14 -14.53
C ALA A 121 16.73 24.26 -15.59
N ALA A 122 17.93 24.76 -15.94
CA ALA A 122 18.11 25.77 -16.98
C ALA A 122 17.71 25.21 -18.37
N ALA A 123 18.07 23.97 -18.69
CA ALA A 123 17.72 23.33 -19.96
C ALA A 123 16.20 23.16 -20.13
N LEU A 124 15.52 22.73 -19.08
CA LEU A 124 14.06 22.57 -19.09
C LEU A 124 13.34 23.92 -19.16
N THR A 125 13.74 24.90 -18.35
CA THR A 125 13.14 26.24 -18.33
C THR A 125 13.29 26.94 -19.69
N ASN A 126 14.46 26.81 -20.32
CA ASN A 126 14.73 27.43 -21.61
C ASN A 126 14.36 26.52 -22.81
N LYS A 127 13.74 25.36 -22.56
CA LYS A 127 13.32 24.39 -23.58
C LYS A 127 14.46 24.01 -24.54
N LEU A 128 15.67 23.77 -23.99
CA LEU A 128 16.83 23.44 -24.81
C LEU A 128 16.65 22.06 -25.45
N THR A 129 17.04 21.96 -26.71
CA THR A 129 16.97 20.68 -27.43
C THR A 129 18.03 19.70 -26.89
N ALA A 130 17.61 18.52 -26.45
CA ALA A 130 18.51 17.45 -26.07
C ALA A 130 19.30 16.95 -27.29
N THR A 131 20.56 16.53 -27.09
CA THR A 131 21.40 15.96 -28.14
C THR A 131 20.80 14.67 -28.71
N LYS A 132 20.20 13.84 -27.83
CA LYS A 132 19.48 12.63 -28.18
C LYS A 132 18.42 12.34 -27.11
N THR A 133 17.27 11.80 -27.53
CA THR A 133 16.16 11.47 -26.64
C THR A 133 15.62 10.10 -26.99
N SER A 134 15.32 9.28 -25.99
CA SER A 134 14.59 8.03 -26.21
C SER A 134 13.14 8.32 -26.59
N ASN A 135 12.48 7.36 -27.28
CA ASN A 135 11.03 7.34 -27.27
C ASN A 135 10.53 7.03 -25.84
N LYS A 136 9.25 7.33 -25.55
CA LYS A 136 8.63 6.87 -24.32
C LYS A 136 8.74 5.36 -24.21
N ILE A 137 9.35 4.87 -23.15
CA ILE A 137 9.61 3.44 -22.93
C ILE A 137 8.30 2.78 -22.50
N LYS A 138 7.76 1.89 -23.33
CA LYS A 138 6.44 1.27 -23.15
C LYS A 138 6.47 0.03 -22.25
N ASP A 139 7.58 -0.71 -22.30
CA ASP A 139 7.74 -1.98 -21.61
C ASP A 139 8.54 -1.79 -20.32
N SER A 140 8.34 -2.72 -19.36
CA SER A 140 9.18 -2.79 -18.17
C SER A 140 10.61 -3.13 -18.56
N LYS A 141 11.54 -2.21 -18.26
CA LYS A 141 12.99 -2.35 -18.55
C LYS A 141 13.80 -1.71 -17.44
N THR A 142 14.90 -2.35 -17.10
CA THR A 142 15.88 -1.84 -16.13
C THR A 142 17.04 -1.10 -16.79
N SER A 143 17.09 -1.08 -18.13
CA SER A 143 18.12 -0.39 -18.91
C SER A 143 17.60 0.08 -20.27
N TYR A 144 18.26 1.12 -20.81
CA TYR A 144 18.05 1.62 -22.16
C TYR A 144 19.39 1.94 -22.82
N GLU A 145 19.62 1.51 -24.06
CA GLU A 145 20.85 1.76 -24.82
C GLU A 145 20.63 2.85 -25.87
N PHE A 146 21.52 3.83 -25.84
CA PHE A 146 21.71 4.78 -26.93
C PHE A 146 22.92 4.36 -27.78
N THR A 147 22.72 4.29 -29.10
CA THR A 147 23.79 4.04 -30.07
C THR A 147 24.16 5.32 -30.83
N ASP A 148 25.17 5.28 -31.68
CA ASP A 148 25.57 6.39 -32.56
C ASP A 148 25.80 7.72 -31.83
N LEU A 149 26.41 7.66 -30.65
CA LEU A 149 26.83 8.83 -29.91
C LEU A 149 28.23 9.26 -30.36
N LYS A 150 28.47 10.56 -30.36
CA LYS A 150 29.84 11.10 -30.51
C LYS A 150 30.49 11.20 -29.13
N SER A 151 31.80 11.01 -29.06
CA SER A 151 32.54 11.17 -27.80
C SER A 151 32.28 12.56 -27.20
N GLY A 152 32.14 12.60 -25.88
CA GLY A 152 31.81 13.85 -25.16
C GLY A 152 31.48 13.65 -23.69
N TYR A 153 31.23 14.75 -23.03
CA TYR A 153 30.73 14.76 -21.66
C TYR A 153 29.23 15.03 -21.67
N TYR A 154 28.47 14.06 -21.20
CA TYR A 154 27.01 14.05 -21.29
C TYR A 154 26.36 14.17 -19.91
N LEU A 155 25.27 14.90 -19.91
CA LEU A 155 24.28 14.87 -18.84
C LEU A 155 23.15 13.95 -19.28
N VAL A 156 22.79 13.02 -18.42
CA VAL A 156 21.69 12.06 -18.59
C VAL A 156 20.55 12.48 -17.67
N TYR A 157 19.41 12.73 -18.24
CA TYR A 157 18.21 13.15 -17.53
C TYR A 157 17.03 12.24 -17.88
N VAL A 158 16.25 11.86 -16.85
CA VAL A 158 15.04 11.05 -17.02
C VAL A 158 13.83 11.88 -16.62
N THR A 159 12.80 11.88 -17.46
CA THR A 159 11.57 12.63 -17.20
C THR A 159 10.79 12.07 -16.03
N GLY A 160 10.19 12.95 -15.22
CA GLY A 160 9.26 12.55 -14.16
C GLY A 160 9.88 11.89 -12.94
N GLY A 161 11.18 12.02 -12.71
CA GLY A 161 11.82 11.53 -11.48
C GLY A 161 11.26 12.20 -10.22
N LYS A 162 11.39 11.53 -9.08
CA LYS A 162 11.06 12.07 -7.75
C LYS A 162 11.83 13.34 -7.43
N GLU A 163 13.08 13.39 -7.90
CA GLU A 163 13.98 14.51 -7.80
C GLU A 163 14.73 14.70 -9.12
N ILE A 164 15.14 15.93 -9.45
CA ILE A 164 16.08 16.13 -10.55
C ILE A 164 17.46 15.68 -10.08
N GLN A 165 17.81 14.44 -10.35
CA GLN A 165 19.14 13.88 -10.11
C GLN A 165 19.76 13.44 -11.43
N SER A 166 20.15 14.41 -12.23
CA SER A 166 20.82 14.13 -13.49
C SER A 166 22.18 13.49 -13.26
N SER A 167 22.51 12.51 -14.07
CA SER A 167 23.80 11.85 -14.04
C SER A 167 24.73 12.42 -15.09
N LEU A 168 25.99 12.61 -14.74
CA LEU A 168 27.04 13.05 -15.66
C LEU A 168 27.96 11.89 -16.02
N VAL A 169 28.33 11.77 -17.28
CA VAL A 169 29.16 10.67 -17.79
C VAL A 169 30.00 11.12 -18.99
N THR A 170 31.28 10.72 -18.99
CA THR A 170 32.08 10.80 -20.21
C THR A 170 31.72 9.61 -21.10
N VAL A 171 31.32 9.87 -22.34
CA VAL A 171 31.04 8.85 -23.35
C VAL A 171 32.24 8.79 -24.31
N ASP A 172 32.90 7.66 -24.37
CA ASP A 172 34.03 7.36 -25.27
C ASP A 172 33.96 5.87 -25.67
N GLU A 173 34.98 5.37 -26.33
CA GLU A 173 35.05 3.96 -26.74
C GLU A 173 35.08 2.98 -25.57
N SER A 174 35.48 3.42 -24.39
CA SER A 174 35.65 2.60 -23.18
C SER A 174 34.46 2.66 -22.22
N THR A 175 33.81 3.81 -22.11
CA THR A 175 32.69 4.06 -21.16
C THR A 175 31.38 3.74 -21.84
N LYS A 176 30.72 2.68 -21.37
CA LYS A 176 29.49 2.13 -21.99
C LYS A 176 28.26 2.17 -21.10
N THR A 177 28.39 2.53 -19.83
CA THR A 177 27.27 2.47 -18.88
C THR A 177 27.22 3.67 -17.94
N VAL A 178 26.03 4.07 -17.58
CA VAL A 178 25.75 5.02 -16.49
C VAL A 178 24.58 4.48 -15.64
N ASN A 179 24.73 4.56 -14.32
CA ASN A 179 23.65 4.22 -13.39
C ASN A 179 22.96 5.51 -12.97
N LEU A 180 21.64 5.52 -13.13
CA LEU A 180 20.81 6.63 -12.69
C LEU A 180 20.78 6.68 -11.16
N LYS A 181 20.69 7.88 -10.65
CA LYS A 181 20.49 8.16 -9.20
C LYS A 181 19.06 8.53 -8.90
N THR A 182 18.27 8.87 -9.92
CA THR A 182 16.89 9.33 -9.78
C THR A 182 15.97 8.17 -9.44
N GLU A 183 15.11 8.37 -8.45
CA GLU A 183 13.98 7.50 -8.14
C GLU A 183 12.69 8.06 -8.74
N ALA A 184 11.80 7.18 -9.21
CA ALA A 184 10.47 7.59 -9.60
C ALA A 184 9.63 7.94 -8.36
N PRO A 185 8.70 8.91 -8.44
CA PRO A 185 7.72 9.11 -7.39
C PRO A 185 6.93 7.84 -7.11
N SER A 186 6.64 7.59 -5.86
CA SER A 186 5.89 6.43 -5.41
C SER A 186 4.92 6.80 -4.29
N ILE A 187 3.91 5.98 -4.11
CA ILE A 187 2.98 6.06 -2.98
C ILE A 187 2.86 4.72 -2.29
N THR A 188 2.53 4.76 -1.00
CA THR A 188 2.16 3.58 -0.23
C THR A 188 0.79 3.80 0.41
N LYS A 189 -0.02 2.73 0.47
CA LYS A 189 -1.37 2.76 1.02
C LYS A 189 -1.51 1.82 2.20
N LYS A 190 -2.26 2.25 3.21
CA LYS A 190 -2.62 1.45 4.39
C LYS A 190 -4.08 1.69 4.75
N ALA A 191 -4.68 0.71 5.42
CA ALA A 191 -5.92 0.83 6.17
C ALA A 191 -5.60 0.83 7.67
N ASP A 192 -6.47 1.40 8.49
CA ASP A 192 -6.40 1.36 9.95
C ASP A 192 -6.80 0.00 10.53
N SER A 193 -7.45 -0.84 9.74
CA SER A 193 -7.96 -2.15 10.14
C SER A 193 -7.55 -3.25 9.16
N ASP A 194 -7.16 -4.41 9.68
CA ASP A 194 -6.75 -5.57 8.88
C ASP A 194 -7.94 -6.40 8.38
N THR A 195 -9.08 -6.34 9.08
CA THR A 195 -10.35 -7.01 8.76
C THR A 195 -11.51 -6.14 9.20
N VAL A 196 -12.65 -6.26 8.54
CA VAL A 196 -13.77 -5.34 8.78
C VAL A 196 -15.12 -6.08 8.80
N SER A 197 -16.06 -5.55 9.56
CA SER A 197 -17.47 -5.94 9.49
C SER A 197 -18.25 -5.00 8.59
N ILE A 198 -19.32 -5.50 7.99
CA ILE A 198 -20.27 -4.65 7.24
C ILE A 198 -20.79 -3.54 8.15
N GLY A 199 -20.86 -2.33 7.60
CA GLY A 199 -21.25 -1.11 8.31
C GLY A 199 -20.11 -0.37 9.00
N GLN A 200 -18.95 -0.99 9.18
CA GLN A 200 -17.74 -0.34 9.72
C GLN A 200 -17.21 0.71 8.73
N VAL A 201 -16.65 1.77 9.29
CA VAL A 201 -15.92 2.78 8.52
C VAL A 201 -14.44 2.50 8.67
N VAL A 202 -13.73 2.48 7.54
CA VAL A 202 -12.28 2.25 7.44
C VAL A 202 -11.60 3.56 7.10
N GLU A 203 -10.54 3.90 7.82
CA GLU A 203 -9.64 4.99 7.47
C GLU A 203 -8.54 4.47 6.54
N TYR A 204 -8.40 5.10 5.39
CA TYR A 204 -7.30 4.85 4.46
C TYR A 204 -6.29 5.99 4.47
N THR A 205 -5.02 5.64 4.54
CA THR A 205 -3.91 6.59 4.46
C THR A 205 -3.04 6.25 3.26
N VAL A 206 -2.88 7.20 2.34
CA VAL A 206 -1.89 7.15 1.26
C VAL A 206 -0.73 8.06 1.63
N THR A 207 0.48 7.53 1.67
CA THR A 207 1.72 8.29 1.92
C THR A 207 2.44 8.52 0.61
N GLY A 208 2.78 9.76 0.32
CA GLY A 208 3.63 10.18 -0.79
C GLY A 208 4.73 11.13 -0.31
N SER A 209 5.53 11.64 -1.24
CA SER A 209 6.52 12.68 -0.95
C SER A 209 6.46 13.79 -1.99
N VAL A 210 6.80 15.01 -1.58
CA VAL A 210 6.85 16.16 -2.50
C VAL A 210 7.99 15.97 -3.50
N PRO A 211 7.71 15.82 -4.81
CA PRO A 211 8.76 15.69 -5.82
C PRO A 211 9.49 17.03 -6.02
N ASP A 212 10.74 16.97 -6.50
CA ASP A 212 11.43 18.17 -6.97
C ASP A 212 10.90 18.56 -8.36
N THR A 213 10.18 19.67 -8.44
CA THR A 213 9.63 20.20 -9.68
C THR A 213 10.41 21.42 -10.20
N THR A 214 11.60 21.68 -9.67
CA THR A 214 12.46 22.80 -10.08
C THR A 214 12.74 22.71 -11.58
N GLY A 215 12.51 23.82 -12.31
CA GLY A 215 12.71 23.90 -13.75
C GLY A 215 11.58 23.33 -14.61
N TYR A 216 10.60 22.68 -14.04
CA TYR A 216 9.40 22.27 -14.79
C TYR A 216 8.37 23.41 -14.85
N ALA A 217 7.88 23.73 -16.04
CA ALA A 217 6.80 24.69 -16.21
C ALA A 217 5.48 24.16 -15.65
N GLU A 218 5.25 22.85 -15.80
CA GLU A 218 4.08 22.13 -15.33
C GLU A 218 4.52 20.80 -14.68
N TYR A 219 3.74 20.32 -13.73
CA TYR A 219 3.98 19.00 -13.12
C TYR A 219 2.64 18.44 -12.67
N VAL A 220 2.33 17.23 -13.14
CA VAL A 220 1.15 16.48 -12.74
C VAL A 220 1.51 15.60 -11.55
N TYR A 221 0.67 15.63 -10.51
CA TYR A 221 0.74 14.73 -9.37
C TYR A 221 -0.68 14.45 -8.89
N LYS A 222 -1.25 13.33 -9.35
CA LYS A 222 -2.64 12.96 -9.05
C LYS A 222 -2.69 11.57 -8.43
N ILE A 223 -3.41 11.45 -7.34
CA ILE A 223 -3.69 10.16 -6.72
C ILE A 223 -5.06 9.71 -7.22
N HIS A 224 -5.09 8.55 -7.86
CA HIS A 224 -6.31 7.84 -8.23
C HIS A 224 -6.51 6.68 -7.27
N ASP A 225 -7.70 6.54 -6.73
CA ASP A 225 -8.02 5.51 -5.75
C ASP A 225 -9.32 4.82 -6.12
N THR A 226 -9.32 3.49 -6.09
CA THR A 226 -10.47 2.69 -6.52
C THR A 226 -10.83 1.67 -5.45
N LEU A 227 -12.05 1.77 -4.97
CA LEU A 227 -12.68 0.84 -4.03
C LEU A 227 -13.24 -0.39 -4.76
N SER A 228 -13.13 -1.57 -4.14
CA SER A 228 -13.90 -2.75 -4.54
C SER A 228 -15.40 -2.59 -4.22
N ASN A 229 -16.22 -3.52 -4.70
CA ASN A 229 -17.69 -3.38 -4.65
C ASN A 229 -18.28 -3.29 -3.24
N GLY A 230 -17.65 -3.91 -2.26
CA GLY A 230 -18.07 -3.90 -0.86
C GLY A 230 -17.72 -2.64 -0.08
N LEU A 231 -17.19 -1.59 -0.74
CA LEU A 231 -16.78 -0.35 -0.09
C LEU A 231 -17.41 0.87 -0.77
N ASP A 232 -17.86 1.84 -0.01
CA ASP A 232 -18.39 3.12 -0.49
C ASP A 232 -17.66 4.28 0.20
N PHE A 233 -17.21 5.31 -0.56
CA PHE A 233 -16.61 6.50 0.03
C PHE A 233 -17.60 7.22 0.97
N VAL A 234 -17.07 7.69 2.10
CA VAL A 234 -17.79 8.51 3.07
C VAL A 234 -16.94 9.72 3.48
N ASN A 235 -17.57 10.77 4.02
CA ASN A 235 -16.89 12.04 4.26
C ASN A 235 -16.08 12.11 5.56
N ASP A 236 -16.32 11.18 6.50
CA ASP A 236 -15.68 11.18 7.82
C ASP A 236 -15.71 9.81 8.49
N ALA A 237 -15.04 9.69 9.64
CA ALA A 237 -15.00 8.49 10.47
C ALA A 237 -16.38 8.07 11.04
N LYS A 238 -17.39 8.94 10.98
CA LYS A 238 -18.76 8.61 11.40
C LYS A 238 -19.58 7.97 10.28
N GLY A 239 -19.01 7.92 9.06
CA GLY A 239 -19.68 7.35 7.89
C GLY A 239 -20.71 8.29 7.26
N THR A 240 -20.52 9.60 7.37
CA THR A 240 -21.37 10.59 6.72
C THR A 240 -21.35 10.39 5.21
N ALA A 241 -22.51 10.11 4.63
CA ALA A 241 -22.65 9.81 3.22
C ALA A 241 -22.17 10.96 2.33
N VAL A 242 -21.58 10.61 1.20
CA VAL A 242 -21.18 11.57 0.17
C VAL A 242 -22.42 12.11 -0.54
N THR A 243 -22.52 13.43 -0.61
CA THR A 243 -23.52 14.14 -1.41
C THR A 243 -22.83 14.82 -2.60
N GLY A 244 -23.25 14.50 -3.81
CA GLY A 244 -22.60 15.05 -5.02
C GLY A 244 -21.46 14.18 -5.57
N ASN A 245 -20.45 14.81 -6.16
CA ASN A 245 -19.35 14.14 -6.89
C ASN A 245 -17.98 14.41 -6.27
N THR A 246 -17.93 14.73 -4.97
CA THR A 246 -16.66 14.93 -4.25
C THR A 246 -16.73 14.21 -2.91
N VAL A 247 -15.57 13.72 -2.44
CA VAL A 247 -15.37 13.14 -1.11
C VAL A 247 -14.35 13.98 -0.35
N ASN A 248 -14.54 14.11 0.96
CA ASN A 248 -13.58 14.81 1.81
C ASN A 248 -12.28 14.02 1.93
N VAL A 249 -11.15 14.75 1.88
CA VAL A 249 -9.82 14.23 2.13
C VAL A 249 -9.06 15.18 3.06
N SER A 250 -8.10 14.64 3.80
CA SER A 250 -7.15 15.44 4.59
C SER A 250 -5.75 15.22 4.04
N VAL A 251 -5.06 16.30 3.68
CA VAL A 251 -3.66 16.28 3.21
C VAL A 251 -2.81 16.97 4.25
N ALA A 252 -1.80 16.30 4.78
CA ALA A 252 -0.91 16.84 5.82
C ALA A 252 0.50 16.30 5.65
N PHE A 253 1.51 17.10 6.05
CA PHE A 253 2.86 16.56 6.19
C PHE A 253 2.91 15.58 7.37
N LYS A 254 3.67 14.49 7.20
CA LYS A 254 3.88 13.50 8.26
C LYS A 254 4.70 14.09 9.43
N ASP A 255 5.58 15.03 9.14
CA ASP A 255 6.28 15.85 10.12
C ASP A 255 5.39 17.07 10.43
N GLU A 256 4.72 17.05 11.58
CA GLU A 256 3.79 18.09 12.02
C GLU A 256 4.43 19.47 12.18
N THR A 257 5.75 19.56 12.21
CA THR A 257 6.49 20.84 12.26
C THR A 257 6.56 21.52 10.89
N VAL A 258 6.23 20.80 9.81
CA VAL A 258 6.25 21.29 8.45
C VAL A 258 4.91 21.93 8.09
N SER A 259 4.92 23.22 7.84
CA SER A 259 3.72 23.94 7.39
C SER A 259 3.59 23.83 5.86
N PRO A 260 2.40 23.48 5.34
CA PRO A 260 2.15 23.48 3.91
C PRO A 260 2.13 24.90 3.35
N ALA A 261 2.65 25.06 2.13
CA ALA A 261 2.53 26.28 1.35
C ALA A 261 1.38 26.15 0.34
N GLY A 262 0.76 27.28 0.02
CA GLY A 262 -0.38 27.33 -0.91
C GLY A 262 -1.67 26.74 -0.32
N THR A 263 -2.64 26.50 -1.20
CA THR A 263 -3.95 25.93 -0.81
C THR A 263 -3.85 24.42 -0.74
N THR A 264 -4.11 23.85 0.43
CA THR A 264 -4.17 22.39 0.63
C THR A 264 -5.54 21.87 0.18
N PRO A 265 -5.62 20.90 -0.74
CA PRO A 265 -6.88 20.29 -1.13
C PRO A 265 -7.56 19.57 0.04
N THR A 266 -8.88 19.77 0.16
CA THR A 266 -9.73 19.15 1.20
C THR A 266 -10.76 18.19 0.62
N THR A 267 -10.83 18.08 -0.70
CA THR A 267 -11.78 17.20 -1.41
C THR A 267 -11.11 16.56 -2.62
N ALA A 268 -11.56 15.35 -2.97
CA ALA A 268 -11.22 14.65 -4.21
C ALA A 268 -12.48 14.46 -5.06
N SER A 269 -12.33 14.44 -6.39
CA SER A 269 -13.42 14.22 -7.33
C SER A 269 -13.76 12.73 -7.42
N LEU A 270 -15.04 12.37 -7.38
CA LEU A 270 -15.53 11.01 -7.62
C LEU A 270 -15.84 10.82 -9.10
N LEU A 271 -15.32 9.74 -9.66
CA LEU A 271 -15.40 9.39 -11.07
C LEU A 271 -16.33 8.19 -11.30
N GLY A 272 -16.91 8.14 -12.50
CA GLY A 272 -17.80 7.07 -12.94
C GLY A 272 -19.18 7.12 -12.26
N ALA A 273 -20.13 6.36 -12.82
CA ALA A 273 -21.50 6.32 -12.33
C ALA A 273 -21.64 5.68 -10.93
N ASN A 274 -20.76 4.73 -10.61
CA ASN A 274 -20.74 4.03 -9.32
C ASN A 274 -20.00 4.80 -8.20
N LYS A 275 -19.29 5.89 -8.54
CA LYS A 275 -18.52 6.73 -7.60
C LYS A 275 -17.52 5.96 -6.72
N ARG A 276 -16.97 4.85 -7.23
CA ARG A 276 -15.99 4.02 -6.52
C ARG A 276 -14.54 4.36 -6.86
N THR A 277 -14.33 5.32 -7.73
CA THR A 277 -13.00 5.85 -8.04
C THR A 277 -12.96 7.32 -7.67
N MET A 278 -11.94 7.74 -6.92
CA MET A 278 -11.65 9.16 -6.69
C MET A 278 -10.37 9.58 -7.41
N ALA A 279 -10.30 10.84 -7.78
CA ALA A 279 -9.11 11.51 -8.27
C ALA A 279 -8.81 12.74 -7.41
N LEU A 280 -7.66 12.76 -6.75
CA LEU A 280 -7.15 13.89 -5.99
C LEU A 280 -6.00 14.54 -6.76
N ASP A 281 -6.20 15.76 -7.23
CA ASP A 281 -5.18 16.53 -7.93
C ASP A 281 -4.34 17.33 -6.91
N LEU A 282 -3.08 16.96 -6.76
CA LEU A 282 -2.08 17.62 -5.91
C LEU A 282 -1.05 18.41 -6.73
N SER A 283 -1.24 18.58 -8.05
CA SER A 283 -0.26 19.18 -8.96
C SER A 283 0.17 20.58 -8.53
N GLU A 284 -0.77 21.44 -8.20
CA GLU A 284 -0.48 22.80 -7.71
C GLU A 284 0.11 22.78 -6.31
N TRP A 285 -0.40 21.90 -5.43
CA TRP A 285 0.07 21.79 -4.07
C TRP A 285 1.53 21.34 -3.99
N VAL A 286 1.95 20.32 -4.74
CA VAL A 286 3.36 19.88 -4.76
C VAL A 286 4.29 20.97 -5.32
N ARG A 287 3.84 21.73 -6.31
CA ARG A 287 4.59 22.86 -6.87
C ARG A 287 4.72 24.04 -5.90
N ALA A 288 3.69 24.31 -5.10
CA ALA A 288 3.75 25.33 -4.06
C ALA A 288 4.71 24.92 -2.91
N ASN A 289 4.85 23.62 -2.66
CA ASN A 289 5.65 23.08 -1.55
C ASN A 289 7.09 22.73 -1.90
N GLN A 290 7.73 23.42 -2.85
CA GLN A 290 9.11 23.12 -3.26
C GLN A 290 10.17 23.39 -2.19
N THR A 291 9.89 24.19 -1.17
CA THR A 291 10.74 24.31 0.03
C THR A 291 10.70 23.06 0.89
N ASN A 292 9.68 22.22 0.71
CA ASN A 292 9.43 20.96 1.42
C ASN A 292 9.71 19.74 0.54
N LYS A 293 10.45 19.88 -0.57
CA LYS A 293 10.78 18.75 -1.45
C LYS A 293 11.46 17.61 -0.69
N GLY A 294 11.10 16.37 -1.04
CA GLY A 294 11.54 15.16 -0.35
C GLY A 294 10.80 14.84 0.96
N LYS A 295 10.05 15.79 1.53
CA LYS A 295 9.24 15.55 2.74
C LYS A 295 8.05 14.66 2.43
N GLU A 296 7.77 13.72 3.33
CA GLU A 296 6.59 12.86 3.25
C GLU A 296 5.33 13.61 3.67
N PHE A 297 4.23 13.32 2.97
CA PHE A 297 2.89 13.75 3.34
C PHE A 297 1.92 12.57 3.29
N THR A 298 0.80 12.72 3.96
CA THR A 298 -0.29 11.75 3.99
C THR A 298 -1.55 12.35 3.39
N VAL A 299 -2.32 11.49 2.73
CA VAL A 299 -3.70 11.75 2.33
C VAL A 299 -4.59 10.76 3.06
N THR A 300 -5.47 11.26 3.92
CA THR A 300 -6.41 10.46 4.70
C THR A 300 -7.84 10.66 4.21
N TYR A 301 -8.59 9.58 4.09
CA TYR A 301 -10.00 9.56 3.68
C TYR A 301 -10.67 8.28 4.17
N TYR A 302 -12.00 8.18 4.03
CA TYR A 302 -12.79 7.14 4.65
C TYR A 302 -13.66 6.40 3.64
N ALA A 303 -13.86 5.10 3.88
CA ALA A 303 -14.87 4.31 3.20
C ALA A 303 -15.66 3.45 4.19
N LYS A 304 -16.95 3.25 3.91
CA LYS A 304 -17.84 2.39 4.69
C LYS A 304 -18.01 1.05 3.99
N VAL A 305 -17.93 -0.01 4.77
CA VAL A 305 -18.16 -1.38 4.30
C VAL A 305 -19.66 -1.57 4.09
N ASN A 306 -20.05 -1.94 2.88
CA ASN A 306 -21.44 -2.17 2.49
C ASN A 306 -21.79 -3.67 2.46
N LYS A 307 -23.05 -3.99 2.17
CA LYS A 307 -23.59 -5.36 2.18
C LYS A 307 -22.98 -6.31 1.14
N ASP A 308 -22.29 -5.78 0.12
CA ASP A 308 -21.68 -6.58 -0.96
C ASP A 308 -20.24 -6.97 -0.64
N ALA A 309 -19.74 -6.66 0.57
CA ALA A 309 -18.37 -6.94 0.99
C ALA A 309 -18.13 -8.46 1.16
N VAL A 310 -16.94 -8.89 0.73
CA VAL A 310 -16.48 -10.28 0.73
C VAL A 310 -15.02 -10.38 1.16
N VAL A 311 -14.46 -11.60 1.24
CA VAL A 311 -13.06 -11.85 1.65
C VAL A 311 -11.99 -11.20 0.76
N THR A 312 -12.34 -10.78 -0.45
CA THR A 312 -11.42 -10.15 -1.41
C THR A 312 -11.49 -8.62 -1.42
N GLU A 313 -12.19 -8.01 -0.45
CA GLU A 313 -12.31 -6.56 -0.39
C GLU A 313 -10.97 -5.86 -0.27
N LYS A 314 -10.79 -4.86 -1.11
CA LYS A 314 -9.58 -4.06 -1.18
C LYS A 314 -9.83 -2.64 -1.67
N ASN A 315 -8.86 -1.79 -1.39
CA ASN A 315 -8.79 -0.45 -1.90
C ASN A 315 -7.42 -0.23 -2.55
N SER A 316 -7.40 0.26 -3.79
CA SER A 316 -6.21 0.33 -4.65
C SER A 316 -5.92 1.76 -5.05
N ALA A 317 -4.72 2.26 -4.74
CA ALA A 317 -4.27 3.60 -5.09
C ALA A 317 -3.14 3.56 -6.13
N THR A 318 -3.19 4.46 -7.12
CA THR A 318 -2.11 4.72 -8.07
C THR A 318 -1.76 6.19 -8.07
N LEU A 319 -0.51 6.51 -8.39
CA LEU A 319 -0.03 7.87 -8.60
C LEU A 319 0.18 8.10 -10.10
N GLU A 320 -0.51 9.09 -10.66
CA GLU A 320 -0.24 9.67 -11.97
C GLU A 320 0.70 10.86 -11.80
N TYR A 321 1.83 10.87 -12.49
CA TYR A 321 2.84 11.93 -12.36
C TYR A 321 3.57 12.21 -13.68
N GLY A 322 4.16 13.38 -13.80
CA GLY A 322 5.01 13.77 -14.93
C GLY A 322 5.08 15.28 -15.13
N ASN A 323 6.09 15.72 -15.85
CA ASN A 323 6.32 17.12 -16.20
C ASN A 323 5.65 17.56 -17.52
N ASN A 324 4.86 16.69 -18.12
CA ASN A 324 4.07 16.98 -19.31
C ASN A 324 2.64 16.46 -19.10
N PRO A 325 1.63 17.32 -18.95
CA PRO A 325 0.24 16.91 -18.74
C PRO A 325 -0.33 16.05 -19.87
N GLY A 326 0.21 16.14 -21.08
CA GLY A 326 -0.18 15.31 -22.21
C GLY A 326 0.52 13.94 -22.28
N ASP A 327 1.49 13.67 -21.38
CA ASP A 327 2.30 12.46 -21.41
C ASP A 327 2.77 12.08 -19.98
N THR A 328 1.84 11.60 -19.17
CA THR A 328 2.08 11.21 -17.78
C THR A 328 2.42 9.73 -17.63
N THR A 329 2.98 9.38 -16.49
CA THR A 329 3.26 8.00 -16.05
C THR A 329 2.38 7.67 -14.86
N THR A 330 1.93 6.40 -14.76
CA THR A 330 1.17 5.91 -13.61
C THR A 330 1.95 4.80 -12.91
N THR A 331 2.03 4.86 -11.59
CA THR A 331 2.69 3.83 -10.77
C THR A 331 1.92 2.51 -10.81
N THR A 332 2.58 1.41 -10.44
CA THR A 332 1.86 0.21 -10.03
C THR A 332 0.95 0.50 -8.84
N PRO A 333 -0.21 -0.18 -8.73
CA PRO A 333 -1.12 0.02 -7.60
C PRO A 333 -0.48 -0.33 -6.26
N SER A 334 -0.75 0.51 -5.24
CA SER A 334 -0.55 0.19 -3.83
C SER A 334 -1.91 -0.14 -3.22
N GLU A 335 -2.05 -1.32 -2.62
CA GLU A 335 -3.33 -1.86 -2.15
C GLU A 335 -3.37 -1.98 -0.64
N ALA A 336 -4.55 -1.72 -0.06
CA ALA A 336 -4.91 -2.09 1.31
C ALA A 336 -6.08 -3.09 1.24
N LYS A 337 -5.92 -4.24 1.89
CA LYS A 337 -6.92 -5.32 1.90
C LYS A 337 -7.67 -5.28 3.22
N THR A 338 -9.01 -5.30 3.12
CA THR A 338 -9.92 -5.21 4.25
C THR A 338 -11.00 -6.30 4.12
N PRO A 339 -10.62 -7.59 4.25
CA PRO A 339 -11.54 -8.70 4.09
C PRO A 339 -12.64 -8.70 5.16
N THR A 340 -13.80 -9.21 4.78
CA THR A 340 -14.89 -9.59 5.67
C THR A 340 -15.22 -11.06 5.47
N TYR A 341 -15.68 -11.75 6.51
CA TYR A 341 -15.82 -13.21 6.51
C TYR A 341 -17.26 -13.64 6.72
N PRO A 342 -17.66 -14.79 6.13
CA PRO A 342 -18.90 -15.45 6.45
C PRO A 342 -18.80 -16.29 7.74
N LEU A 343 -19.95 -16.54 8.34
CA LEU A 343 -20.21 -17.58 9.32
C LEU A 343 -21.21 -18.56 8.71
N ASP A 344 -20.72 -19.78 8.40
CA ASP A 344 -21.49 -20.87 7.86
C ASP A 344 -21.84 -21.86 8.96
N ILE A 345 -23.13 -22.16 9.11
CA ILE A 345 -23.66 -23.03 10.16
C ILE A 345 -24.43 -24.18 9.53
N ASN A 346 -24.05 -25.39 9.90
CA ASN A 346 -24.78 -26.59 9.60
C ASN A 346 -25.63 -26.97 10.82
N LYS A 347 -26.89 -26.60 10.81
CA LYS A 347 -27.84 -26.93 11.87
C LYS A 347 -28.40 -28.31 11.65
N ILE A 348 -28.04 -29.28 12.52
CA ILE A 348 -28.29 -30.71 12.35
C ILE A 348 -28.87 -31.36 13.59
N LYS A 349 -29.45 -32.54 13.40
CA LYS A 349 -29.87 -33.45 14.45
C LYS A 349 -28.67 -34.18 15.03
N LYS A 350 -28.59 -34.23 16.35
CA LYS A 350 -27.49 -34.87 17.07
C LYS A 350 -27.24 -36.31 16.62
N GLY A 351 -25.98 -36.53 16.20
CA GLY A 351 -25.51 -37.85 15.76
C GLY A 351 -25.99 -38.25 14.36
N SER A 352 -26.40 -37.27 13.53
CA SER A 352 -26.74 -37.50 12.12
C SER A 352 -26.49 -36.23 11.29
N ASP A 353 -26.43 -36.39 9.96
CA ASP A 353 -26.29 -35.28 9.01
C ASP A 353 -27.65 -34.67 8.59
N GLU A 354 -28.72 -35.03 9.28
CA GLU A 354 -30.07 -34.53 9.00
C GLU A 354 -30.16 -33.03 9.34
N LYS A 355 -30.28 -32.20 8.31
CA LYS A 355 -30.39 -30.75 8.45
C LYS A 355 -31.74 -30.34 9.05
N LEU A 356 -31.72 -29.39 9.98
CA LEU A 356 -32.91 -28.92 10.71
C LEU A 356 -33.24 -27.48 10.33
N ALA A 357 -34.47 -27.26 9.88
CA ALA A 357 -35.02 -25.94 9.61
C ALA A 357 -35.71 -25.35 10.87
N GLY A 358 -35.81 -24.02 10.93
CA GLY A 358 -36.59 -23.30 11.94
C GLY A 358 -35.85 -23.07 13.26
N ALA A 359 -34.55 -23.40 13.36
CA ALA A 359 -33.77 -22.96 14.50
C ALA A 359 -33.44 -21.47 14.37
N LYS A 360 -33.64 -20.69 15.43
CA LYS A 360 -33.37 -19.27 15.46
C LYS A 360 -32.17 -18.95 16.35
N PHE A 361 -31.33 -18.03 15.87
CA PHE A 361 -30.10 -17.66 16.54
C PHE A 361 -29.95 -16.14 16.65
N ARG A 362 -29.14 -15.72 17.62
CA ARG A 362 -28.51 -14.41 17.72
C ARG A 362 -27.00 -14.58 17.82
N LEU A 363 -26.27 -13.58 17.34
CA LEU A 363 -24.81 -13.53 17.41
C LEU A 363 -24.35 -12.33 18.24
N TYR A 364 -23.34 -12.52 19.08
CA TYR A 364 -22.80 -11.51 19.97
C TYR A 364 -21.28 -11.44 19.84
N SER A 365 -20.72 -10.25 20.06
CA SER A 365 -19.25 -10.05 20.17
C SER A 365 -18.74 -10.16 21.61
N SER A 366 -19.63 -10.31 22.60
CA SER A 366 -19.33 -10.40 24.03
C SER A 366 -20.01 -11.62 24.65
N GLU A 367 -19.24 -12.40 25.41
CA GLU A 367 -19.76 -13.56 26.13
C GLU A 367 -20.79 -13.17 27.21
N VAL A 368 -20.57 -12.03 27.87
CA VAL A 368 -21.47 -11.52 28.90
C VAL A 368 -22.84 -11.20 28.30
N ASP A 369 -22.87 -10.52 27.16
CA ASP A 369 -24.11 -10.14 26.46
C ASP A 369 -24.83 -11.38 25.89
N ALA A 370 -24.06 -12.36 25.39
CA ALA A 370 -24.58 -13.64 24.92
C ALA A 370 -25.25 -14.44 26.05
N ASN A 371 -24.58 -14.55 27.22
CA ASN A 371 -25.11 -15.25 28.38
C ASN A 371 -26.36 -14.56 28.98
N ALA A 372 -26.41 -13.22 28.88
CA ALA A 372 -27.61 -12.45 29.24
C ALA A 372 -28.72 -12.53 28.18
N ASN A 373 -28.39 -13.01 26.97
CA ASN A 373 -29.26 -12.94 25.77
C ASN A 373 -29.86 -11.54 25.56
N ASP A 374 -29.02 -10.49 25.76
CA ASP A 374 -29.41 -9.10 25.63
C ASP A 374 -29.56 -8.74 24.13
N GLU A 375 -30.80 -8.72 23.66
CA GLU A 375 -31.13 -8.43 22.26
C GLU A 375 -30.55 -7.10 21.76
N SER A 376 -30.47 -6.10 22.64
CA SER A 376 -29.95 -4.78 22.28
C SER A 376 -28.45 -4.77 21.93
N LYS A 377 -27.72 -5.83 22.33
CA LYS A 377 -26.28 -6.03 22.11
C LYS A 377 -25.99 -7.05 21.00
N ALA A 378 -27.01 -7.73 20.51
CA ALA A 378 -26.86 -8.69 19.43
C ALA A 378 -26.48 -8.00 18.10
N ILE A 379 -25.70 -8.69 17.29
CA ILE A 379 -25.32 -8.24 15.94
C ILE A 379 -26.60 -8.20 15.10
N LYS A 380 -26.84 -7.04 14.51
CA LYS A 380 -28.01 -6.81 13.64
C LYS A 380 -27.76 -7.41 12.26
N VAL A 381 -28.78 -8.05 11.71
CA VAL A 381 -28.72 -8.75 10.43
C VAL A 381 -29.95 -8.47 9.58
N SER A 382 -29.80 -8.61 8.27
CA SER A 382 -30.93 -8.62 7.33
C SER A 382 -30.85 -9.85 6.44
N PRO A 383 -31.99 -10.46 6.04
CA PRO A 383 -31.96 -11.51 5.02
C PRO A 383 -31.49 -10.91 3.69
N VAL A 384 -30.65 -11.64 2.94
CA VAL A 384 -30.13 -11.23 1.63
C VAL A 384 -31.29 -10.98 0.65
N VAL A 385 -32.32 -11.84 0.71
CA VAL A 385 -33.59 -11.65 -0.01
C VAL A 385 -34.66 -11.43 1.02
N ALA A 386 -35.36 -10.31 0.93
CA ALA A 386 -36.39 -9.91 1.90
C ALA A 386 -37.43 -11.02 2.13
N GLY A 387 -37.62 -11.42 3.39
CA GLY A 387 -38.58 -12.45 3.80
C GLY A 387 -38.12 -13.89 3.55
N VAL A 388 -36.86 -14.11 3.08
CA VAL A 388 -36.33 -15.45 2.84
C VAL A 388 -35.26 -15.78 3.91
N ALA A 389 -35.49 -16.83 4.70
CA ALA A 389 -34.55 -17.30 5.70
C ALA A 389 -33.34 -18.05 5.07
N GLY A 390 -32.36 -18.37 5.89
CA GLY A 390 -31.18 -19.15 5.52
C GLY A 390 -29.96 -18.31 5.18
N ASN A 391 -30.09 -17.26 4.40
CA ASN A 391 -28.98 -16.39 4.00
C ASN A 391 -29.17 -14.97 4.55
N TYR A 392 -28.20 -14.55 5.35
CA TYR A 392 -28.22 -13.25 6.02
C TYR A 392 -26.91 -12.49 5.79
N VAL A 393 -26.99 -11.19 6.00
CA VAL A 393 -25.85 -10.27 5.97
C VAL A 393 -25.89 -9.40 7.23
N VAL A 394 -24.75 -9.10 7.80
CA VAL A 394 -24.64 -8.10 8.88
C VAL A 394 -25.19 -6.76 8.37
N ASP A 395 -26.11 -6.17 9.10
CA ASP A 395 -26.76 -4.91 8.74
C ASP A 395 -27.00 -4.05 9.98
N PRO A 396 -26.10 -3.13 10.33
CA PRO A 396 -26.25 -2.26 11.49
C PRO A 396 -27.47 -1.36 11.45
N THR A 397 -28.10 -1.19 10.27
CA THR A 397 -29.30 -0.35 10.10
C THR A 397 -30.59 -1.13 10.31
N SER A 398 -30.53 -2.46 10.36
CA SER A 398 -31.67 -3.33 10.61
C SER A 398 -32.14 -3.23 12.07
N ASP A 399 -33.42 -3.50 12.32
CA ASP A 399 -33.91 -3.75 13.65
C ASP A 399 -33.91 -5.25 14.02
N ASN A 400 -33.67 -6.13 13.05
CA ASN A 400 -33.66 -7.56 13.27
C ASN A 400 -32.26 -8.04 13.73
N THR A 401 -32.29 -8.88 14.78
CA THR A 401 -31.10 -9.53 15.35
C THR A 401 -31.14 -11.06 15.23
N VAL A 402 -32.22 -11.60 14.69
CA VAL A 402 -32.50 -13.04 14.62
C VAL A 402 -32.29 -13.54 13.20
N PHE A 403 -31.60 -14.67 13.08
CA PHE A 403 -31.43 -15.39 11.82
C PHE A 403 -31.85 -16.86 11.99
N GLU A 404 -32.44 -17.45 10.96
CA GLU A 404 -33.19 -18.71 11.03
C GLU A 404 -32.66 -19.71 10.02
N SER A 405 -32.42 -20.98 10.46
CA SER A 405 -31.98 -22.08 9.60
C SER A 405 -33.11 -22.58 8.68
N VAL A 406 -32.71 -23.03 7.49
CA VAL A 406 -33.60 -23.65 6.50
C VAL A 406 -33.30 -25.15 6.35
N ALA A 407 -34.13 -25.87 5.60
CA ALA A 407 -33.91 -27.30 5.34
C ALA A 407 -32.62 -27.53 4.52
N SER A 408 -32.35 -26.68 3.55
CA SER A 408 -31.11 -26.72 2.73
C SER A 408 -30.89 -25.38 2.04
N ILE A 409 -29.64 -25.05 1.79
CA ILE A 409 -29.22 -24.04 0.83
C ILE A 409 -28.60 -24.80 -0.35
N GLU A 410 -29.03 -24.50 -1.57
CA GLU A 410 -28.62 -25.22 -2.78
C GLU A 410 -27.09 -25.25 -2.92
N ASP A 411 -26.55 -26.42 -3.20
CA ASP A 411 -25.12 -26.68 -3.38
C ASP A 411 -24.20 -26.31 -2.20
N GLN A 412 -24.79 -26.15 -0.96
CA GLN A 412 -24.00 -25.80 0.23
C GLN A 412 -24.01 -26.92 1.30
N GLY A 413 -22.85 -27.07 1.98
CA GLY A 413 -22.70 -27.96 3.14
C GLY A 413 -23.49 -27.50 4.38
N TYR A 414 -23.81 -26.21 4.46
CA TYR A 414 -24.52 -25.55 5.56
C TYR A 414 -26.00 -25.25 5.21
N ASN A 415 -26.79 -24.90 6.20
CA ASN A 415 -28.19 -24.51 6.04
C ASN A 415 -28.55 -23.20 6.75
N LEU A 416 -27.52 -22.45 7.16
CA LEU A 416 -27.61 -21.09 7.68
C LEU A 416 -26.30 -20.35 7.40
N HIS A 417 -26.41 -19.16 6.83
CA HIS A 417 -25.27 -18.33 6.41
C HIS A 417 -25.45 -16.90 6.90
N VAL A 418 -24.37 -16.31 7.45
CA VAL A 418 -24.31 -14.90 7.82
C VAL A 418 -23.01 -14.32 7.29
N ASN A 419 -23.08 -13.43 6.29
CA ASN A 419 -21.89 -12.75 5.76
C ASN A 419 -21.64 -11.41 6.47
N GLY A 420 -20.36 -10.97 6.46
CA GLY A 420 -20.00 -9.59 6.82
C GLY A 420 -19.40 -9.43 8.22
N LEU A 421 -18.69 -10.43 8.72
CA LEU A 421 -18.02 -10.39 10.03
C LEU A 421 -16.52 -10.09 9.87
N ALA A 422 -15.94 -9.28 10.74
CA ALA A 422 -14.49 -9.16 10.90
C ALA A 422 -13.90 -10.43 11.51
N ALA A 423 -12.58 -10.60 11.46
CA ALA A 423 -11.91 -11.56 12.33
C ALA A 423 -12.13 -11.18 13.80
N GLY A 424 -12.38 -12.19 14.63
CA GLY A 424 -12.69 -11.98 16.04
C GLY A 424 -13.39 -13.16 16.68
N THR A 425 -13.73 -13.02 17.96
CA THR A 425 -14.49 -14.01 18.70
C THR A 425 -15.93 -13.57 18.84
N TYR A 426 -16.83 -14.51 18.55
CA TYR A 426 -18.27 -14.33 18.57
C TYR A 426 -18.92 -15.42 19.42
N TYR A 427 -20.14 -15.19 19.88
CA TYR A 427 -20.92 -16.11 20.68
C TYR A 427 -22.28 -16.29 20.06
N LEU A 428 -22.54 -17.50 19.57
CA LEU A 428 -23.80 -17.90 18.92
C LEU A 428 -24.76 -18.44 19.96
N VAL A 429 -25.93 -17.84 20.08
CA VAL A 429 -26.99 -18.23 21.03
C VAL A 429 -28.19 -18.74 20.25
N GLU A 430 -28.61 -19.98 20.49
CA GLU A 430 -29.88 -20.46 19.98
C GLU A 430 -31.03 -19.84 20.80
N THR A 431 -31.90 -19.07 20.17
CA THR A 431 -33.03 -18.42 20.82
C THR A 431 -34.29 -19.30 20.80
N GLU A 432 -34.42 -20.09 19.70
CA GLU A 432 -35.54 -21.03 19.50
C GLU A 432 -35.00 -22.28 18.80
N ALA A 433 -35.30 -23.46 19.34
CA ALA A 433 -34.94 -24.73 18.71
C ALA A 433 -35.93 -25.14 17.62
N PRO A 434 -35.57 -25.98 16.66
CA PRO A 434 -36.51 -26.58 15.73
C PRO A 434 -37.63 -27.32 16.46
N ALA A 435 -38.83 -27.37 15.85
CA ALA A 435 -39.96 -28.04 16.46
C ALA A 435 -39.66 -29.51 16.81
N GLY A 436 -39.88 -29.89 18.07
CA GLY A 436 -39.63 -31.24 18.59
C GLY A 436 -38.20 -31.49 19.07
N TYR A 437 -37.34 -30.46 19.09
CA TYR A 437 -35.96 -30.56 19.57
C TYR A 437 -35.74 -29.74 20.84
N ASN A 438 -34.74 -30.11 21.62
CA ASN A 438 -34.34 -29.41 22.83
C ASN A 438 -33.45 -28.24 22.48
N LYS A 439 -33.81 -27.06 23.00
CA LYS A 439 -33.00 -25.83 22.83
C LYS A 439 -31.63 -25.96 23.53
N LEU A 440 -30.58 -25.42 22.93
CA LEU A 440 -29.25 -25.30 23.56
C LEU A 440 -29.31 -24.34 24.75
N THR A 441 -28.64 -24.72 25.83
CA THR A 441 -28.61 -23.96 27.09
C THR A 441 -27.40 -23.06 27.22
N ALA A 442 -26.35 -23.28 26.45
CA ALA A 442 -25.12 -22.51 26.44
C ALA A 442 -24.88 -21.88 25.06
N SER A 443 -24.21 -20.74 25.04
CA SER A 443 -23.71 -20.15 23.82
C SER A 443 -22.57 -20.98 23.23
N ILE A 444 -22.41 -20.94 21.92
CA ILE A 444 -21.29 -21.57 21.20
C ILE A 444 -20.29 -20.48 20.89
N LYS A 445 -19.04 -20.65 21.34
CA LYS A 445 -17.94 -19.75 21.01
C LYS A 445 -17.44 -20.03 19.60
N VAL A 446 -17.43 -18.99 18.76
CA VAL A 446 -16.95 -19.04 17.38
C VAL A 446 -15.81 -18.05 17.23
N THR A 447 -14.67 -18.49 16.72
CA THR A 447 -13.52 -17.60 16.47
C THR A 447 -13.17 -17.62 14.99
N ILE A 448 -13.23 -16.46 14.35
CA ILE A 448 -12.79 -16.22 12.96
C ILE A 448 -11.38 -15.65 13.01
N THR A 449 -10.41 -16.29 12.35
CA THR A 449 -9.02 -15.86 12.34
C THR A 449 -8.53 -15.65 10.92
N LYS A 450 -8.01 -14.44 10.62
CA LYS A 450 -7.30 -14.16 9.38
C LYS A 450 -5.97 -14.92 9.36
N THR A 451 -5.70 -15.69 8.32
CA THR A 451 -4.46 -16.46 8.15
C THR A 451 -3.65 -16.03 6.94
N GLY A 452 -4.22 -15.23 6.07
CA GLY A 452 -3.59 -14.68 4.87
C GLY A 452 -4.42 -13.54 4.28
N ASP A 453 -4.06 -13.07 3.10
CA ASP A 453 -4.76 -11.97 2.43
C ASP A 453 -6.21 -12.29 2.06
N THR A 454 -6.45 -13.54 1.64
CA THR A 454 -7.77 -14.09 1.30
C THR A 454 -8.07 -15.36 2.09
N GLU A 455 -7.12 -15.78 2.95
CA GLU A 455 -7.22 -17.01 3.72
C GLU A 455 -7.66 -16.71 5.16
N TRP A 456 -8.49 -17.59 5.68
CA TRP A 456 -9.01 -17.51 7.03
C TRP A 456 -9.37 -18.90 7.57
N SER A 457 -9.51 -19.00 8.86
CA SER A 457 -9.99 -20.20 9.55
C SER A 457 -11.08 -19.84 10.54
N ILE A 458 -11.91 -20.83 10.86
CA ILE A 458 -12.93 -20.73 11.90
C ILE A 458 -12.72 -21.83 12.93
N SER A 459 -13.04 -21.55 14.20
CA SER A 459 -13.00 -22.50 15.29
C SER A 459 -14.32 -22.46 16.08
N LYS A 460 -14.77 -23.62 16.51
CA LYS A 460 -15.90 -23.81 17.43
C LYS A 460 -15.37 -24.27 18.78
N ASP A 461 -15.66 -23.56 19.85
CA ASP A 461 -15.22 -23.87 21.21
C ASP A 461 -13.72 -24.22 21.27
N ASP A 462 -12.90 -23.38 20.61
CA ASP A 462 -11.44 -23.47 20.44
C ASP A 462 -10.94 -24.67 19.59
N THR A 463 -11.84 -25.44 18.96
CA THR A 463 -11.49 -26.49 18.01
C THR A 463 -11.64 -25.97 16.59
N LYS A 464 -10.59 -26.07 15.77
CA LYS A 464 -10.61 -25.62 14.38
C LYS A 464 -11.53 -26.50 13.54
N GLU A 465 -12.37 -25.86 12.71
CA GLU A 465 -13.18 -26.52 11.70
C GLU A 465 -12.46 -26.49 10.35
N ASP A 466 -12.15 -27.67 9.79
CA ASP A 466 -11.36 -27.79 8.57
C ASP A 466 -12.13 -27.39 7.31
N ASP A 467 -13.44 -27.58 7.30
CA ASP A 467 -14.35 -27.19 6.22
C ASP A 467 -14.92 -25.77 6.37
N LYS A 468 -14.55 -25.08 7.46
CA LYS A 468 -15.04 -23.73 7.83
C LYS A 468 -16.54 -23.66 8.12
N ILE A 469 -17.20 -24.77 8.43
CA ILE A 469 -18.61 -24.86 8.78
C ILE A 469 -18.75 -25.22 10.26
N ILE A 470 -19.63 -24.53 10.97
CA ILE A 470 -19.91 -24.80 12.38
C ILE A 470 -21.10 -25.76 12.48
N ASP A 471 -20.86 -26.99 12.92
CA ASP A 471 -21.93 -27.94 13.23
C ASP A 471 -22.63 -27.58 14.54
N VAL A 472 -23.93 -27.35 14.48
CA VAL A 472 -24.79 -27.04 15.64
C VAL A 472 -25.86 -28.11 15.77
N GLU A 473 -25.72 -28.96 16.79
CA GLU A 473 -26.58 -30.13 16.99
C GLU A 473 -27.71 -29.88 18.00
N ASN A 474 -28.94 -30.32 17.67
CA ASN A 474 -30.01 -30.45 18.67
C ASN A 474 -30.43 -31.91 18.83
N SER A 475 -30.76 -32.29 20.06
CA SER A 475 -31.27 -33.62 20.40
C SER A 475 -32.80 -33.63 20.55
N THR A 476 -33.42 -34.75 20.23
CA THR A 476 -34.82 -35.03 20.55
C THR A 476 -34.93 -35.71 21.90
N GLY A 477 -36.10 -35.61 22.55
CA GLY A 477 -36.42 -36.32 23.78
C GLY A 477 -36.46 -35.41 25.01
N SER A 478 -37.10 -35.94 26.04
CA SER A 478 -37.22 -35.24 27.32
C SER A 478 -35.84 -35.19 27.99
N ILE A 479 -35.38 -33.99 28.35
CA ILE A 479 -34.28 -33.85 29.31
C ILE A 479 -34.86 -34.28 30.66
N LEU A 480 -34.93 -35.60 30.89
CA LEU A 480 -35.24 -36.08 32.21
C LEU A 480 -34.09 -35.66 33.14
N PRO A 481 -34.41 -35.15 34.34
CA PRO A 481 -33.38 -34.85 35.32
C PRO A 481 -32.55 -36.12 35.54
N SER A 482 -31.30 -36.08 35.22
CA SER A 482 -30.36 -37.17 35.51
C SER A 482 -30.27 -37.29 37.02
N THR A 483 -30.78 -38.38 37.58
CA THR A 483 -30.60 -38.71 39.01
C THR A 483 -29.15 -39.11 39.34
N GLY A 484 -28.25 -39.14 38.33
CA GLY A 484 -26.83 -39.47 38.45
C GLY A 484 -25.86 -38.29 38.44
N GLY A 485 -26.33 -37.02 38.46
CA GLY A 485 -25.49 -35.82 38.50
C GLY A 485 -24.94 -35.49 39.91
N MET A 486 -24.30 -34.32 40.05
CA MET A 486 -23.70 -33.86 41.33
C MET A 486 -24.61 -33.98 42.57
N GLY A 487 -25.93 -34.05 42.38
CA GLY A 487 -26.89 -34.28 43.46
C GLY A 487 -26.73 -35.66 44.12
N THR A 488 -26.49 -36.72 43.36
CA THR A 488 -26.26 -38.07 43.92
C THR A 488 -24.96 -38.16 44.69
N ILE A 489 -23.89 -37.45 44.25
CA ILE A 489 -22.63 -37.35 44.97
C ILE A 489 -22.85 -36.61 46.31
N ALA A 490 -23.57 -35.51 46.30
CA ALA A 490 -23.90 -34.73 47.50
C ALA A 490 -24.76 -35.55 48.49
N PHE A 491 -25.79 -36.28 47.99
CA PHE A 491 -26.59 -37.19 48.84
C PHE A 491 -25.78 -38.36 49.38
N THR A 492 -24.87 -38.95 48.61
CA THR A 492 -24.01 -40.04 49.06
C THR A 492 -23.03 -39.56 50.14
N VAL A 493 -22.45 -38.36 50.00
CA VAL A 493 -21.56 -37.79 50.98
C VAL A 493 -22.33 -37.45 52.26
N VAL A 494 -23.53 -36.85 52.19
CA VAL A 494 -24.36 -36.54 53.36
C VAL A 494 -24.81 -37.85 54.06
N ALA A 495 -25.21 -38.88 53.32
CA ALA A 495 -25.55 -40.17 53.87
C ALA A 495 -24.37 -40.86 54.57
N ALA A 496 -23.18 -40.81 53.97
CA ALA A 496 -21.94 -41.32 54.57
C ALA A 496 -21.56 -40.61 55.86
N LEU A 497 -21.71 -39.26 55.90
CA LEU A 497 -21.45 -38.45 57.11
C LEU A 497 -22.46 -38.75 58.21
N LEU A 498 -23.73 -38.99 57.89
CA LEU A 498 -24.75 -39.38 58.87
C LEU A 498 -24.49 -40.76 59.46
N VAL A 499 -24.11 -41.74 58.62
CA VAL A 499 -23.72 -43.08 59.08
C VAL A 499 -22.49 -43.02 59.97
N LEU A 500 -21.47 -42.24 59.60
CA LEU A 500 -20.30 -42.02 60.44
C LEU A 500 -20.65 -41.33 61.78
N GLY A 501 -21.53 -40.34 61.75
CA GLY A 501 -22.00 -39.63 62.93
C GLY A 501 -22.72 -40.59 63.92
N VAL A 502 -23.60 -41.45 63.40
CA VAL A 502 -24.28 -42.47 64.21
C VAL A 502 -23.29 -43.51 64.75
N ALA A 503 -22.32 -43.97 63.93
CA ALA A 503 -21.30 -44.92 64.36
C ALA A 503 -20.41 -44.33 65.48
N VAL A 504 -19.99 -43.06 65.37
CA VAL A 504 -19.22 -42.38 66.41
C VAL A 504 -20.04 -42.16 67.67
N SER A 505 -21.35 -41.87 67.56
CA SER A 505 -22.25 -41.77 68.73
C SER A 505 -22.36 -43.11 69.45
N PHE A 506 -22.58 -44.21 68.74
CA PHE A 506 -22.63 -45.53 69.34
C PHE A 506 -21.32 -45.97 70.00
N ILE A 507 -20.16 -45.63 69.45
CA ILE A 507 -18.86 -45.93 70.05
C ILE A 507 -18.65 -45.07 71.30
N ARG A 508 -19.12 -43.84 71.29
CA ARG A 508 -19.01 -42.93 72.44
C ARG A 508 -19.91 -43.31 73.62
N ASP A 509 -21.13 -43.81 73.30
CA ASP A 509 -22.07 -44.28 74.33
C ASP A 509 -21.59 -45.60 74.96
N ARG A 510 -21.01 -46.52 74.21
CA ARG A 510 -20.37 -47.75 74.76
C ARG A 510 -19.13 -47.48 75.60
N LYS A 511 -18.43 -46.32 75.43
CA LYS A 511 -17.31 -45.91 76.26
C LYS A 511 -17.74 -45.26 77.58
N LYS A 512 -19.01 -44.94 77.72
CA LYS A 512 -19.58 -44.36 78.95
C LYS A 512 -20.17 -45.40 79.90
N GLU A 513 -20.36 -46.68 79.41
CA GLU A 513 -20.92 -47.77 80.16
C GLU A 513 -19.84 -48.79 80.66
N ASN A 514 -18.56 -48.51 80.47
CA ASN A 514 -17.42 -49.18 81.04
C ASN A 514 -16.66 -48.13 81.92
#